data_e360015857ed9594be2af0ee45406ead
#
_entry.id   e360015857ed9594be2af0ee45406ead
#
_cell.length_a   1.000
_cell.length_b   1.000
_cell.length_c   1.000
_cell.angle_alpha   90.00
_cell.angle_beta   90.00
_cell.angle_gamma   90.00
#
_symmetry.space_group_name_H-M   'P 1'
#
loop_
_entity.id
_entity.type
_entity.pdbx_description
1 polymer ?
#
loop_
_entity_poly.entity_id
_entity_poly.type
_entity_poly.pdbx_seq_one_letter_code
_entity_poly.pdbx_strand_id
1 'polypeptide(L)'
;MEPITLARKLGTTPHISPLLVKARRLGLPTGEHREALAVARGLRYYGGESLPAVPPLSREQLSDEELAMALLSIAAPYSPQGLRVGAAMSSGVQNDAWRLVWLARLERSEIVLRYVAECGVRFEPGNDFWEKILAALPPTGVVPSGVLPHPTRFVAMTGFTRRGVETVIEWIRPEPALAHG
;
A
#
# COMPACT_ATOMS: atom_id res chain seq x y z
N MET A 1 0.26 9.48 -25.13
CA MET A 1 0.39 8.03 -24.82
C MET A 1 -0.16 7.79 -23.42
N GLU A 2 -1.18 6.97 -23.30
CA GLU A 2 -1.73 6.65 -22.00
C GLU A 2 -0.76 5.78 -21.20
N PRO A 3 -0.59 6.07 -19.89
CA PRO A 3 0.27 5.22 -19.07
C PRO A 3 -0.31 3.81 -18.95
N ILE A 4 0.57 2.81 -18.89
CA ILE A 4 0.16 1.43 -18.74
C ILE A 4 -0.35 1.23 -17.31
N THR A 5 -1.52 0.62 -17.16
CA THR A 5 -2.10 0.31 -15.86
C THR A 5 -1.46 -0.94 -15.26
N LEU A 6 -1.57 -1.09 -13.94
CA LEU A 6 -1.16 -2.31 -13.26
C LEU A 6 -1.96 -3.51 -13.78
N ALA A 7 -3.27 -3.34 -14.02
CA ALA A 7 -4.11 -4.39 -14.58
C ALA A 7 -3.52 -4.97 -15.86
N ARG A 8 -3.07 -4.11 -16.76
CA ARG A 8 -2.46 -4.54 -18.02
C ARG A 8 -1.16 -5.31 -17.79
N LYS A 9 -0.34 -4.86 -16.84
CA LYS A 9 0.89 -5.57 -16.45
C LYS A 9 0.61 -6.95 -15.87
N LEU A 10 -0.50 -7.09 -15.16
CA LEU A 10 -0.93 -8.36 -14.58
C LEU A 10 -1.67 -9.26 -15.58
N GLY A 11 -1.95 -8.76 -16.79
CA GLY A 11 -2.68 -9.51 -17.81
C GLY A 11 -4.19 -9.59 -17.57
N THR A 12 -4.74 -8.63 -16.79
CA THR A 12 -6.17 -8.58 -16.50
C THR A 12 -6.83 -7.42 -17.20
N THR A 13 -8.18 -7.44 -17.24
CA THR A 13 -8.94 -6.39 -17.91
C THR A 13 -8.99 -5.12 -17.07
N PRO A 14 -8.69 -3.95 -17.65
CA PRO A 14 -8.87 -2.67 -16.94
C PRO A 14 -10.33 -2.45 -16.56
N HIS A 15 -10.54 -1.79 -15.44
CA HIS A 15 -11.88 -1.40 -14.97
C HIS A 15 -11.83 0.00 -14.37
N ILE A 16 -12.99 0.61 -14.17
CA ILE A 16 -13.10 1.90 -13.51
C ILE A 16 -13.02 1.67 -11.99
N SER A 17 -12.07 2.31 -11.34
CA SER A 17 -11.87 2.20 -9.90
C SER A 17 -12.71 3.22 -9.15
N PRO A 18 -13.64 2.80 -8.28
CA PRO A 18 -14.37 3.74 -7.43
C PRO A 18 -13.44 4.56 -6.52
N LEU A 19 -12.39 3.94 -5.99
CA LEU A 19 -11.44 4.64 -5.12
C LEU A 19 -10.63 5.70 -5.86
N LEU A 20 -10.21 5.43 -7.08
CA LEU A 20 -9.48 6.42 -7.89
C LEU A 20 -10.38 7.58 -8.28
N VAL A 21 -11.65 7.33 -8.58
CA VAL A 21 -12.64 8.39 -8.83
C VAL A 21 -12.82 9.24 -7.58
N LYS A 22 -12.99 8.60 -6.41
CA LYS A 22 -13.13 9.30 -5.13
C LYS A 22 -11.89 10.14 -4.82
N ALA A 23 -10.70 9.56 -4.97
CA ALA A 23 -9.45 10.27 -4.72
C ALA A 23 -9.31 11.51 -5.60
N ARG A 24 -9.63 11.39 -6.88
CA ARG A 24 -9.59 12.52 -7.83
C ARG A 24 -10.52 13.64 -7.38
N ARG A 25 -11.75 13.31 -6.98
CA ARG A 25 -12.73 14.30 -6.48
C ARG A 25 -12.25 15.02 -5.22
N LEU A 26 -11.45 14.33 -4.41
CA LEU A 26 -10.91 14.89 -3.17
C LEU A 26 -9.60 15.67 -3.37
N GLY A 27 -9.16 15.84 -4.61
CA GLY A 27 -7.95 16.60 -4.91
C GLY A 27 -6.68 15.78 -4.99
N LEU A 28 -6.80 14.46 -5.20
CA LEU A 28 -5.67 13.54 -5.37
C LEU A 28 -5.70 12.92 -6.78
N PRO A 29 -5.44 13.71 -7.83
CA PRO A 29 -5.63 13.24 -9.20
C PRO A 29 -4.59 12.25 -9.70
N THR A 30 -3.41 12.20 -9.09
CA THR A 30 -2.31 11.33 -9.53
C THR A 30 -1.82 10.43 -8.40
N GLY A 31 -1.04 9.41 -8.76
CA GLY A 31 -0.38 8.55 -7.78
C GLY A 31 0.54 9.33 -6.85
N GLU A 32 1.24 10.32 -7.37
CA GLU A 32 2.14 11.17 -6.56
C GLU A 32 1.37 11.97 -5.50
N HIS A 33 0.17 12.44 -5.81
CA HIS A 33 -0.70 13.09 -4.82
C HIS A 33 -1.12 12.11 -3.72
N ARG A 34 -1.46 10.88 -4.07
CA ARG A 34 -1.82 9.85 -3.09
C ARG A 34 -0.63 9.45 -2.22
N GLU A 35 0.56 9.34 -2.82
CA GLU A 35 1.79 9.11 -2.07
C GLU A 35 2.07 10.27 -1.10
N ALA A 36 1.89 11.51 -1.54
CA ALA A 36 2.08 12.68 -0.70
C ALA A 36 1.14 12.68 0.52
N LEU A 37 -0.12 12.27 0.32
CA LEU A 37 -1.05 12.15 1.44
C LEU A 37 -0.60 11.06 2.42
N ALA A 38 -0.10 9.93 1.91
CA ALA A 38 0.42 8.85 2.76
C ALA A 38 1.59 9.35 3.62
N VAL A 39 2.51 10.11 3.02
CA VAL A 39 3.62 10.72 3.76
C VAL A 39 3.10 11.68 4.84
N ALA A 40 2.13 12.52 4.51
CA ALA A 40 1.52 13.45 5.46
C ALA A 40 0.83 12.73 6.63
N ARG A 41 0.36 11.49 6.41
CA ARG A 41 -0.27 10.66 7.44
C ARG A 41 0.70 9.78 8.23
N GLY A 42 1.99 10.04 8.13
CA GLY A 42 3.01 9.38 8.95
C GLY A 42 3.97 8.47 8.22
N LEU A 43 3.81 8.28 6.92
CA LEU A 43 4.70 7.42 6.14
C LEU A 43 5.97 8.16 5.73
N ARG A 44 6.76 8.57 6.72
CA ARG A 44 7.94 9.41 6.53
C ARG A 44 9.05 8.75 5.72
N TYR A 45 9.12 7.44 5.75
CA TYR A 45 10.14 6.69 5.01
C TYR A 45 10.16 7.05 3.51
N TYR A 46 8.99 7.33 2.94
CA TYR A 46 8.85 7.70 1.55
C TYR A 46 8.77 9.21 1.31
N GLY A 47 9.04 10.01 2.33
CA GLY A 47 9.06 11.46 2.19
C GLY A 47 10.14 11.93 1.23
N GLY A 48 9.82 12.93 0.41
CA GLY A 48 10.75 13.52 -0.53
C GLY A 48 10.29 14.92 -0.92
N GLU A 49 11.25 15.74 -1.33
CA GLU A 49 10.98 17.15 -1.69
C GLU A 49 10.18 17.29 -2.99
N SER A 50 10.15 16.24 -3.81
CA SER A 50 9.49 16.26 -5.11
C SER A 50 8.00 15.94 -5.07
N LEU A 51 7.45 15.63 -3.89
CA LEU A 51 6.03 15.29 -3.78
C LEU A 51 5.15 16.54 -3.87
N PRO A 52 4.00 16.47 -4.55
CA PRO A 52 3.11 17.62 -4.67
C PRO A 52 2.44 17.94 -3.34
N ALA A 53 1.99 19.19 -3.21
CA ALA A 53 1.14 19.59 -2.10
C ALA A 53 -0.23 18.91 -2.23
N VAL A 54 -0.81 18.51 -1.09
CA VAL A 54 -2.11 17.86 -1.05
C VAL A 54 -3.04 18.58 -0.08
N PRO A 55 -4.36 18.53 -0.35
CA PRO A 55 -5.32 19.12 0.59
C PRO A 55 -5.31 18.36 1.92
N PRO A 56 -5.67 19.03 3.03
CA PRO A 56 -5.77 18.37 4.33
C PRO A 56 -7.04 17.53 4.38
N LEU A 57 -6.92 16.24 4.04
CA LEU A 57 -8.04 15.31 4.06
C LEU A 57 -8.12 14.59 5.41
N SER A 58 -9.32 14.55 5.98
CA SER A 58 -9.57 13.75 7.17
C SER A 58 -9.73 12.27 6.81
N ARG A 59 -9.58 11.41 7.81
CA ARG A 59 -9.82 9.97 7.64
C ARG A 59 -11.29 9.64 7.40
N GLU A 60 -12.20 10.55 7.75
CA GLU A 60 -13.61 10.42 7.41
C GLU A 60 -13.86 10.64 5.91
N GLN A 61 -13.12 11.56 5.31
CA GLN A 61 -13.21 11.83 3.87
C GLN A 61 -12.55 10.71 3.04
N LEU A 62 -11.39 10.25 3.48
CA LEU A 62 -10.65 9.15 2.85
C LEU A 62 -9.90 8.40 3.94
N SER A 63 -10.30 7.18 4.24
CA SER A 63 -9.65 6.38 5.28
C SER A 63 -8.26 5.92 4.86
N ASP A 64 -7.45 5.50 5.82
CA ASP A 64 -6.12 4.96 5.53
C ASP A 64 -6.21 3.69 4.69
N GLU A 65 -7.23 2.85 4.94
CA GLU A 65 -7.47 1.66 4.12
C GLU A 65 -7.87 2.02 2.70
N GLU A 66 -8.72 3.03 2.52
CA GLU A 66 -9.08 3.51 1.18
C GLU A 66 -7.87 4.08 0.44
N LEU A 67 -7.03 4.84 1.12
CA LEU A 67 -5.80 5.39 0.53
C LEU A 67 -4.85 4.26 0.11
N ALA A 68 -4.65 3.27 1.00
CA ALA A 68 -3.81 2.12 0.69
C ALA A 68 -4.32 1.38 -0.55
N MET A 69 -5.62 1.10 -0.61
CA MET A 69 -6.19 0.35 -1.74
C MET A 69 -6.28 1.19 -3.02
N ALA A 70 -6.35 2.50 -2.93
CA ALA A 70 -6.21 3.37 -4.11
C ALA A 70 -4.79 3.28 -4.68
N LEU A 71 -3.77 3.24 -3.82
CA LEU A 71 -2.37 3.08 -4.24
C LEU A 71 -2.10 1.67 -4.80
N LEU A 72 -2.79 0.64 -4.29
CA LEU A 72 -2.65 -0.74 -4.74
C LEU A 72 -3.63 -1.12 -5.86
N SER A 73 -4.46 -0.17 -6.32
CA SER A 73 -5.47 -0.46 -7.34
C SER A 73 -4.86 -0.91 -8.66
N ILE A 74 -5.39 -1.98 -9.22
CA ILE A 74 -4.96 -2.44 -10.55
C ILE A 74 -5.34 -1.47 -11.67
N ALA A 75 -6.32 -0.59 -11.43
CA ALA A 75 -6.74 0.43 -12.39
C ALA A 75 -5.80 1.64 -12.41
N ALA A 76 -4.90 1.76 -11.43
CA ALA A 76 -3.93 2.86 -11.39
C ALA A 76 -2.84 2.69 -12.45
N PRO A 77 -2.23 3.79 -12.92
CA PRO A 77 -1.01 3.69 -13.72
C PRO A 77 0.05 2.87 -12.99
N TYR A 78 0.76 2.03 -13.72
CA TYR A 78 1.80 1.17 -13.13
C TYR A 78 2.89 2.02 -12.48
N SER A 79 3.10 1.81 -11.19
CA SER A 79 4.11 2.50 -10.39
C SER A 79 4.64 1.57 -9.29
N PRO A 80 5.84 1.02 -9.43
CA PRO A 80 6.45 0.24 -8.35
C PRO A 80 6.53 1.02 -7.04
N GLN A 81 6.83 2.31 -7.11
CA GLN A 81 6.86 3.17 -5.93
C GLN A 81 5.48 3.30 -5.29
N GLY A 82 4.44 3.52 -6.09
CA GLY A 82 3.06 3.58 -5.59
C GLY A 82 2.64 2.29 -4.90
N LEU A 83 3.04 1.15 -5.43
CA LEU A 83 2.77 -0.16 -4.83
C LEU A 83 3.48 -0.31 -3.48
N ARG A 84 4.71 0.14 -3.38
CA ARG A 84 5.47 0.11 -2.11
C ARG A 84 4.80 0.99 -1.06
N VAL A 85 4.42 2.20 -1.43
CA VAL A 85 3.73 3.14 -0.54
C VAL A 85 2.37 2.57 -0.10
N GLY A 86 1.62 1.98 -1.04
CA GLY A 86 0.34 1.34 -0.74
C GLY A 86 0.47 0.18 0.23
N ALA A 87 1.47 -0.67 0.04
CA ALA A 87 1.74 -1.78 0.95
C ALA A 87 2.07 -1.27 2.36
N ALA A 88 2.89 -0.23 2.45
CA ALA A 88 3.21 0.39 3.74
C ALA A 88 1.97 0.99 4.41
N MET A 89 1.14 1.72 3.67
CA MET A 89 -0.10 2.28 4.22
C MET A 89 -1.06 1.20 4.70
N SER A 90 -1.15 0.08 3.99
CA SER A 90 -2.04 -1.01 4.36
C SER A 90 -1.71 -1.61 5.73
N SER A 91 -0.46 -1.53 6.14
CA SER A 91 0.05 -2.12 7.37
C SER A 91 -0.08 -1.22 8.61
N GLY A 92 -0.70 -0.07 8.50
CA GLY A 92 -0.90 0.83 9.64
C GLY A 92 -1.61 0.11 10.79
N VAL A 93 -1.14 0.38 12.01
CA VAL A 93 -1.58 -0.36 13.21
C VAL A 93 -3.07 -0.23 13.51
N GLN A 94 -3.72 0.81 13.01
CA GLN A 94 -5.15 1.04 13.22
C GLN A 94 -6.01 0.50 12.06
N ASN A 95 -5.41 -0.07 11.04
CA ASN A 95 -6.14 -0.56 9.88
C ASN A 95 -6.89 -1.85 10.21
N ASP A 96 -8.08 -1.97 9.63
CA ASP A 96 -8.91 -3.16 9.74
C ASP A 96 -8.65 -4.08 8.54
N ALA A 97 -8.18 -5.30 8.82
CA ALA A 97 -7.90 -6.30 7.80
C ALA A 97 -9.14 -6.61 6.94
N TRP A 98 -10.32 -6.72 7.56
CA TRP A 98 -11.56 -7.01 6.84
C TRP A 98 -11.97 -5.87 5.91
N ARG A 99 -11.73 -4.64 6.33
CA ARG A 99 -11.98 -3.47 5.50
C ARG A 99 -11.09 -3.48 4.26
N LEU A 100 -9.82 -3.80 4.42
CA LEU A 100 -8.88 -3.92 3.29
C LEU A 100 -9.33 -5.00 2.31
N VAL A 101 -9.74 -6.16 2.81
CA VAL A 101 -10.24 -7.25 1.97
C VAL A 101 -11.48 -6.82 1.18
N TRP A 102 -12.42 -6.16 1.84
CA TRP A 102 -13.63 -5.66 1.20
C TRP A 102 -13.30 -4.66 0.09
N LEU A 103 -12.39 -3.72 0.37
CA LEU A 103 -11.94 -2.75 -0.62
C LEU A 103 -11.18 -3.40 -1.78
N ALA A 104 -10.35 -4.41 -1.49
CA ALA A 104 -9.63 -5.15 -2.52
C ALA A 104 -10.60 -5.84 -3.48
N ARG A 105 -11.69 -6.41 -2.97
CA ARG A 105 -12.74 -7.01 -3.81
C ARG A 105 -13.46 -5.97 -4.66
N LEU A 106 -13.79 -4.85 -4.07
CA LEU A 106 -14.43 -3.74 -4.78
C LEU A 106 -13.54 -3.23 -5.93
N GLU A 107 -12.24 -3.16 -5.69
CA GLU A 107 -11.25 -2.68 -6.65
C GLU A 107 -10.72 -3.79 -7.58
N ARG A 108 -11.15 -5.02 -7.40
CA ARG A 108 -10.62 -6.19 -8.12
C ARG A 108 -9.11 -6.34 -7.99
N SER A 109 -8.59 -5.93 -6.86
CA SER A 109 -7.15 -5.93 -6.54
C SER A 109 -6.77 -7.01 -5.54
N GLU A 110 -7.55 -8.09 -5.45
CA GLU A 110 -7.29 -9.18 -4.51
C GLU A 110 -5.90 -9.79 -4.72
N ILE A 111 -5.49 -9.94 -5.97
CA ILE A 111 -4.16 -10.50 -6.29
C ILE A 111 -3.04 -9.65 -5.70
N VAL A 112 -3.19 -8.32 -5.73
CA VAL A 112 -2.17 -7.40 -5.21
C VAL A 112 -2.15 -7.44 -3.68
N LEU A 113 -3.31 -7.34 -3.04
CA LEU A 113 -3.39 -7.39 -1.58
C LEU A 113 -2.91 -8.74 -1.04
N ARG A 114 -3.26 -9.83 -1.71
CA ARG A 114 -2.78 -11.16 -1.34
C ARG A 114 -1.27 -11.25 -1.42
N TYR A 115 -0.67 -10.75 -2.49
CA TYR A 115 0.79 -10.72 -2.63
C TYR A 115 1.46 -9.95 -1.49
N VAL A 116 0.93 -8.77 -1.16
CA VAL A 116 1.44 -7.96 -0.04
C VAL A 116 1.32 -8.73 1.27
N ALA A 117 0.18 -9.37 1.53
CA ALA A 117 -0.04 -10.13 2.75
C ALA A 117 0.87 -11.36 2.84
N GLU A 118 1.14 -12.04 1.74
CA GLU A 118 2.12 -13.15 1.70
C GLU A 118 3.53 -12.67 2.07
N CYS A 119 3.92 -11.51 1.57
CA CYS A 119 5.18 -10.87 1.96
C CYS A 119 5.16 -10.50 3.45
N GLY A 120 4.03 -9.99 3.95
CA GLY A 120 3.86 -9.64 5.36
C GLY A 120 4.04 -10.83 6.27
N VAL A 121 3.45 -11.97 5.95
CA VAL A 121 3.63 -13.21 6.72
C VAL A 121 5.09 -13.65 6.72
N ARG A 122 5.78 -13.48 5.60
CA ARG A 122 7.19 -13.86 5.47
C ARG A 122 8.09 -13.06 6.42
N PHE A 123 7.86 -11.75 6.52
CA PHE A 123 8.71 -10.86 7.32
C PHE A 123 8.20 -10.63 8.74
N GLU A 124 6.93 -10.87 8.98
CA GLU A 124 6.28 -10.72 10.28
C GLU A 124 5.51 -11.99 10.64
N PRO A 125 6.19 -13.14 10.78
CA PRO A 125 5.51 -14.39 11.13
C PRO A 125 4.81 -14.23 12.48
N GLY A 126 3.59 -14.68 12.59
CA GLY A 126 2.80 -14.54 13.80
C GLY A 126 1.99 -13.24 13.89
N ASN A 127 2.09 -12.35 12.92
CA ASN A 127 1.22 -11.18 12.89
C ASN A 127 -0.15 -11.58 12.31
N ASP A 128 -1.16 -11.61 13.15
CA ASP A 128 -2.52 -12.00 12.78
C ASP A 128 -3.13 -11.15 11.67
N PHE A 129 -2.71 -9.91 11.54
CA PHE A 129 -3.23 -8.99 10.53
C PHE A 129 -3.07 -9.57 9.12
N TRP A 130 -1.87 -10.04 8.79
CA TRP A 130 -1.59 -10.61 7.48
C TRP A 130 -2.32 -11.94 7.26
N GLU A 131 -2.37 -12.74 8.31
CA GLU A 131 -3.06 -14.04 8.27
C GLU A 131 -4.55 -13.89 8.05
N LYS A 132 -5.18 -12.89 8.66
CA LYS A 132 -6.61 -12.57 8.44
C LYS A 132 -6.88 -12.20 7.00
N ILE A 133 -6.01 -11.41 6.38
CA ILE A 133 -6.14 -11.04 4.97
C ILE A 133 -6.07 -12.29 4.09
N LEU A 134 -5.07 -13.14 4.31
CA LEU A 134 -4.90 -14.36 3.51
C LEU A 134 -6.04 -15.35 3.67
N ALA A 135 -6.58 -15.47 4.89
CA ALA A 135 -7.72 -16.35 5.14
C ALA A 135 -8.99 -15.88 4.43
N ALA A 136 -9.13 -14.57 4.24
CA ALA A 136 -10.33 -13.98 3.64
C ALA A 136 -10.26 -13.85 2.12
N LEU A 137 -9.07 -13.92 1.54
CA LEU A 137 -8.89 -13.82 0.09
C LEU A 137 -8.74 -15.21 -0.53
N PRO A 138 -9.43 -15.49 -1.65
CA PRO A 138 -9.25 -16.75 -2.35
C PRO A 138 -7.85 -16.82 -2.94
N PRO A 139 -7.31 -18.04 -3.17
CA PRO A 139 -6.08 -18.19 -3.93
C PRO A 139 -6.21 -17.52 -5.29
N THR A 140 -5.24 -16.69 -5.62
CA THR A 140 -5.21 -15.97 -6.90
C THR A 140 -4.25 -16.68 -7.86
N GLY A 141 -4.34 -16.31 -9.14
CA GLY A 141 -3.40 -16.81 -10.15
C GLY A 141 -1.97 -16.35 -9.85
N VAL A 142 -1.03 -16.90 -10.62
CA VAL A 142 0.39 -16.56 -10.50
C VAL A 142 0.61 -15.11 -10.93
N VAL A 143 1.31 -14.33 -10.09
CA VAL A 143 1.73 -12.98 -10.46
C VAL A 143 2.89 -13.07 -11.45
N PRO A 144 2.82 -12.39 -12.61
CA PRO A 144 3.95 -12.35 -13.53
C PRO A 144 5.21 -11.83 -12.85
N SER A 145 6.34 -12.46 -13.14
CA SER A 145 7.62 -12.06 -12.55
C SER A 145 7.98 -10.62 -12.89
N GLY A 146 8.46 -9.87 -11.91
CA GLY A 146 8.95 -8.49 -12.08
C GLY A 146 7.87 -7.42 -12.15
N VAL A 147 6.59 -7.77 -12.03
CA VAL A 147 5.50 -6.78 -12.06
C VAL A 147 5.30 -6.16 -10.67
N LEU A 148 5.13 -6.98 -9.64
CA LEU A 148 5.02 -6.48 -8.28
C LEU A 148 6.41 -6.35 -7.64
N PRO A 149 6.58 -5.40 -6.70
CA PRO A 149 7.88 -5.22 -6.06
C PRO A 149 8.38 -6.51 -5.40
N HIS A 150 9.69 -6.74 -5.46
CA HIS A 150 10.30 -7.86 -4.74
C HIS A 150 9.98 -7.72 -3.23
N PRO A 151 9.76 -8.85 -2.51
CA PRO A 151 9.39 -8.77 -1.09
C PRO A 151 10.29 -7.90 -0.23
N THR A 152 11.59 -7.85 -0.53
CA THR A 152 12.55 -7.01 0.21
C THR A 152 12.30 -5.51 0.06
N ARG A 153 11.48 -5.10 -0.90
CA ARG A 153 11.16 -3.68 -1.11
C ARG A 153 10.10 -3.15 -0.13
N PHE A 154 9.46 -4.03 0.62
CA PHE A 154 8.46 -3.65 1.62
C PHE A 154 9.04 -3.48 3.02
N VAL A 155 10.31 -3.81 3.20
CA VAL A 155 10.98 -3.76 4.49
C VAL A 155 12.18 -2.83 4.43
N ALA A 156 12.55 -2.29 5.59
CA ALA A 156 13.74 -1.49 5.77
C ALA A 156 14.69 -2.24 6.71
N MET A 157 15.97 -2.11 6.44
CA MET A 157 17.00 -2.55 7.38
C MET A 157 17.29 -1.40 8.31
N THR A 158 16.88 -1.52 9.57
CA THR A 158 17.12 -0.52 10.59
C THR A 158 17.97 -1.11 11.72
N GLY A 159 18.82 -0.31 12.30
CA GLY A 159 19.57 -0.68 13.48
C GLY A 159 20.91 -1.35 13.19
N PHE A 160 21.97 -0.60 13.49
CA PHE A 160 23.28 -1.19 13.70
C PHE A 160 23.45 -1.39 15.19
N THR A 161 23.55 -2.62 15.65
CA THR A 161 24.05 -2.83 17.00
C THR A 161 25.54 -2.41 17.02
N ARG A 162 26.02 -1.93 18.16
CA ARG A 162 27.42 -1.52 18.33
C ARG A 162 28.44 -2.61 17.97
N ARG A 163 28.00 -3.83 17.75
CA ARG A 163 28.84 -4.96 17.37
C ARG A 163 28.75 -5.34 15.90
N GLY A 164 28.02 -4.55 15.09
CA GLY A 164 28.03 -4.67 13.64
C GLY A 164 27.39 -5.92 13.06
N VAL A 165 26.61 -6.70 13.82
CA VAL A 165 26.24 -8.05 13.40
C VAL A 165 24.75 -8.27 13.24
N GLU A 166 23.85 -7.39 13.71
CA GLU A 166 22.42 -7.60 13.57
C GLU A 166 21.74 -6.41 12.89
N THR A 167 21.35 -6.63 11.63
CA THR A 167 20.39 -5.77 10.95
C THR A 167 18.98 -6.20 11.33
N VAL A 168 18.22 -5.30 11.93
CA VAL A 168 16.81 -5.54 12.17
C VAL A 168 16.06 -5.21 10.88
N ILE A 169 15.30 -6.18 10.37
CA ILE A 169 14.44 -6.01 9.21
C ILE A 169 13.05 -5.68 9.72
N GLU A 170 12.53 -4.52 9.32
CA GLU A 170 11.21 -4.08 9.74
C GLU A 170 10.33 -3.75 8.54
N TRP A 171 9.08 -4.17 8.62
CA TRP A 171 8.07 -3.77 7.65
C TRP A 171 7.86 -2.27 7.72
N ILE A 172 7.92 -1.60 6.57
CA ILE A 172 7.70 -0.15 6.50
C ILE A 172 6.22 0.13 6.72
N ARG A 173 5.93 0.97 7.72
CA ARG A 173 4.55 1.36 8.03
C ARG A 173 4.49 2.81 8.49
N PRO A 174 3.29 3.41 8.45
CA PRO A 174 3.13 4.76 8.96
C PRO A 174 3.47 4.84 10.44
N GLU A 175 4.13 5.91 10.84
CA GLU A 175 4.34 6.19 12.25
C GLU A 175 3.00 6.60 12.88
N PRO A 176 2.68 6.10 14.09
CA PRO A 176 1.47 6.52 14.76
C PRO A 176 1.54 8.01 15.04
N ALA A 177 0.38 8.69 14.95
CA ALA A 177 0.29 10.09 15.32
C ALA A 177 0.75 10.25 16.77
N LEU A 178 1.68 11.19 16.99
CA LEU A 178 2.07 11.53 18.35
C LEU A 178 0.83 12.03 19.10
N ALA A 179 0.49 11.34 20.19
CA ALA A 179 -0.55 11.83 21.07
C ALA A 179 -0.03 13.11 21.70
N HIS A 180 -0.56 14.25 21.24
CA HIS A 180 -0.37 15.50 21.95
C HIS A 180 -1.28 15.44 23.18
N GLY A 181 -0.68 15.07 24.28
CA GLY A 181 -1.34 15.18 25.57
C GLY A 181 -1.52 16.61 25.96
#